data_dd668e13d6490b4ad11e24db3f61e32f
#
_entry.id   dd668e13d6490b4ad11e24db3f61e32f
#
_cell.length_a   1.000
_cell.length_b   1.000
_cell.length_c   1.000
_cell.angle_alpha   90.00
_cell.angle_beta   90.00
_cell.angle_gamma   90.00
#
_symmetry.space_group_name_H-M   'P 1'
#
loop_
_entity.id
_entity.type
_entity.pdbx_description
1 polymer ?
#
loop_
_entity_poly.entity_id
_entity_poly.type
_entity_poly.pdbx_seq_one_letter_code
_entity_poly.pdbx_strand_id
1 'polypeptide(L)'
;MTGTFRAGRIGLAFAAALGALPAQAQSSDEFYKGKKIDMIIGYSAGGTYDLYARLVARQFGNYLPGNPVIVPRNMPGGGSRTAVTWLYTAGPRDGTVLATADQSLSVEQAMGDKQLKIDTRELIYIGNPAADNNTTAILSTSPVKNIEDAKRIEIPLGATGGSTSSQYPKAMNALLGTKFKIITGYPGGNDINLAMERGEVAGRGSNSWGAWKSTRPQWVAEGKLTILVQIGLFKAPDLPNVPLLMDLAKTAEDRAVLKLLSASTTIGRPIFTTPGVPDDRVKLLRSNFDRMMKDPAFLDVAKKENLDIQPVSGEEMQRIVADIVSTPPSIAARLQEIIGGIEQNNNTGK
;
A
#
# COMPACT_ATOMS: atom_id res chain seq x y z
N MET A 1 -19.21 39.38 -89.68
CA MET A 1 -19.78 40.07 -88.55
C MET A 1 -19.98 38.97 -87.44
N THR A 2 -19.03 38.99 -86.56
CA THR A 2 -18.90 37.92 -85.53
C THR A 2 -19.39 38.43 -84.17
N GLY A 3 -20.40 37.85 -83.63
CA GLY A 3 -20.91 38.16 -82.32
C GLY A 3 -20.56 37.04 -81.31
N THR A 4 -19.72 37.35 -80.37
CA THR A 4 -19.27 36.40 -79.30
C THR A 4 -20.23 36.50 -78.09
N PHE A 5 -20.86 35.37 -77.75
CA PHE A 5 -21.61 35.22 -76.53
C PHE A 5 -20.68 34.83 -75.35
N ARG A 6 -20.65 35.63 -74.31
CA ARG A 6 -20.01 35.29 -73.05
C ARG A 6 -21.02 34.65 -72.12
N ALA A 7 -20.83 33.38 -71.76
CA ALA A 7 -21.58 32.69 -70.76
C ALA A 7 -20.98 32.97 -69.37
N GLY A 8 -21.73 33.63 -68.50
CA GLY A 8 -21.39 33.84 -67.10
C GLY A 8 -21.61 32.54 -66.27
N ARG A 9 -20.55 32.04 -65.61
CA ARG A 9 -20.64 30.97 -64.60
C ARG A 9 -20.95 31.55 -63.25
N ILE A 10 -22.16 31.32 -62.75
CA ILE A 10 -22.51 31.61 -61.36
C ILE A 10 -22.07 30.38 -60.53
N GLY A 11 -20.98 30.54 -59.73
CA GLY A 11 -20.54 29.54 -58.81
C GLY A 11 -21.37 29.64 -57.51
N LEU A 12 -22.17 28.64 -57.19
CA LEU A 12 -22.83 28.45 -55.92
C LEU A 12 -21.77 27.91 -54.90
N ALA A 13 -21.27 28.74 -54.00
CA ALA A 13 -20.47 28.31 -52.85
C ALA A 13 -21.42 27.79 -51.76
N PHE A 14 -21.48 26.47 -51.62
CA PHE A 14 -22.15 25.80 -50.48
C PHE A 14 -21.20 25.82 -49.29
N ALA A 15 -21.32 26.75 -48.37
CA ALA A 15 -20.60 26.74 -47.10
C ALA A 15 -21.21 25.67 -46.18
N ALA A 16 -20.55 24.53 -46.10
CA ALA A 16 -20.88 23.50 -45.11
C ALA A 16 -20.40 23.97 -43.72
N ALA A 17 -21.29 24.57 -42.96
CA ALA A 17 -21.09 24.83 -41.53
C ALA A 17 -21.16 23.44 -40.79
N LEU A 18 -20.01 22.77 -40.61
CA LEU A 18 -19.88 21.70 -39.66
C LEU A 18 -20.05 22.25 -38.26
N GLY A 19 -21.26 22.19 -37.73
CA GLY A 19 -21.54 22.46 -36.34
C GLY A 19 -20.76 21.45 -35.47
N ALA A 20 -19.69 21.88 -34.82
CA ALA A 20 -19.07 21.14 -33.76
C ALA A 20 -20.10 20.99 -32.64
N LEU A 21 -20.77 19.85 -32.57
CA LEU A 21 -21.55 19.48 -31.40
C LEU A 21 -20.61 19.47 -30.21
N PRO A 22 -20.88 20.19 -29.11
CA PRO A 22 -20.10 20.06 -27.91
C PRO A 22 -20.17 18.59 -27.48
N ALA A 23 -19.04 17.90 -27.41
CA ALA A 23 -18.93 16.60 -26.77
C ALA A 23 -19.44 16.82 -25.34
N GLN A 24 -20.68 16.42 -25.06
CA GLN A 24 -21.19 16.39 -23.69
C GLN A 24 -20.27 15.42 -22.93
N ALA A 25 -19.39 15.97 -22.08
CA ALA A 25 -18.64 15.18 -21.14
C ALA A 25 -19.66 14.40 -20.31
N GLN A 26 -19.69 13.09 -20.45
CA GLN A 26 -20.54 12.20 -19.67
C GLN A 26 -20.31 12.53 -18.20
N SER A 27 -21.38 12.85 -17.45
CA SER A 27 -21.24 13.18 -16.04
C SER A 27 -20.57 12.00 -15.30
N SER A 28 -19.73 12.29 -14.31
CA SER A 28 -19.07 11.23 -13.53
C SER A 28 -20.10 10.32 -12.86
N ASP A 29 -21.30 10.77 -12.60
CA ASP A 29 -22.40 9.98 -12.06
C ASP A 29 -22.92 8.92 -13.03
N GLU A 30 -22.91 9.18 -14.33
CA GLU A 30 -23.30 8.19 -15.33
C GLU A 30 -22.16 7.27 -15.77
N PHE A 31 -20.92 7.70 -15.53
CA PHE A 31 -19.73 6.97 -16.02
C PHE A 31 -19.65 5.53 -15.49
N TYR A 32 -19.96 5.32 -14.21
CA TYR A 32 -19.82 4.00 -13.56
C TYR A 32 -20.99 3.05 -13.83
N LYS A 33 -22.09 3.53 -14.39
CA LYS A 33 -23.27 2.71 -14.69
C LYS A 33 -22.92 1.58 -15.66
N GLY A 34 -23.13 0.33 -15.22
CA GLY A 34 -22.81 -0.87 -16.00
C GLY A 34 -21.32 -1.17 -16.16
N LYS A 35 -20.44 -0.42 -15.50
CA LYS A 35 -18.99 -0.66 -15.51
C LYS A 35 -18.57 -1.69 -14.47
N LYS A 36 -17.41 -2.28 -14.73
CA LYS A 36 -16.63 -3.03 -13.73
C LYS A 36 -15.43 -2.20 -13.33
N ILE A 37 -15.06 -2.29 -12.06
CA ILE A 37 -13.83 -1.73 -11.52
C ILE A 37 -12.95 -2.90 -11.10
N ASP A 38 -11.71 -2.97 -11.58
CA ASP A 38 -10.75 -3.94 -11.10
C ASP A 38 -10.09 -3.42 -9.81
N MET A 39 -10.01 -4.27 -8.78
CA MET A 39 -9.25 -4.01 -7.55
C MET A 39 -7.99 -4.87 -7.56
N ILE A 40 -6.86 -4.28 -7.93
CA ILE A 40 -5.57 -4.96 -8.00
C ILE A 40 -4.95 -5.04 -6.60
N ILE A 41 -4.56 -6.24 -6.18
CA ILE A 41 -4.03 -6.51 -4.85
C ILE A 41 -2.60 -7.01 -4.99
N GLY A 42 -1.62 -6.23 -4.50
CA GLY A 42 -0.19 -6.50 -4.67
C GLY A 42 0.36 -7.71 -3.89
N TYR A 43 -0.50 -8.53 -3.30
CA TYR A 43 -0.15 -9.71 -2.50
C TYR A 43 -1.02 -10.90 -2.82
N SER A 44 -0.61 -12.12 -2.36
CA SER A 44 -1.42 -13.33 -2.42
C SER A 44 -2.68 -13.22 -1.54
N ALA A 45 -3.63 -14.13 -1.79
CA ALA A 45 -4.90 -14.17 -1.08
C ALA A 45 -4.75 -14.51 0.42
N GLY A 46 -5.67 -14.02 1.24
CA GLY A 46 -5.80 -14.35 2.66
C GLY A 46 -4.89 -13.56 3.61
N GLY A 47 -4.01 -12.69 3.09
CA GLY A 47 -3.28 -11.71 3.89
C GLY A 47 -4.11 -10.45 4.12
N THR A 48 -3.65 -9.58 5.03
CA THR A 48 -4.45 -8.41 5.45
C THR A 48 -4.73 -7.42 4.33
N TYR A 49 -3.79 -7.19 3.40
CA TYR A 49 -4.04 -6.37 2.22
C TYR A 49 -5.18 -6.95 1.37
N ASP A 50 -5.20 -8.29 1.19
CA ASP A 50 -6.26 -8.96 0.45
C ASP A 50 -7.62 -8.86 1.17
N LEU A 51 -7.64 -9.04 2.50
CA LEU A 51 -8.88 -8.97 3.29
C LEU A 51 -9.51 -7.57 3.21
N TYR A 52 -8.74 -6.50 3.45
CA TYR A 52 -9.24 -5.13 3.37
C TYR A 52 -9.66 -4.75 1.93
N ALA A 53 -8.87 -5.12 0.92
CA ALA A 53 -9.21 -4.86 -0.46
C ALA A 53 -10.51 -5.56 -0.88
N ARG A 54 -10.73 -6.80 -0.43
CA ARG A 54 -11.97 -7.54 -0.68
C ARG A 54 -13.16 -6.97 0.08
N LEU A 55 -12.96 -6.53 1.33
CA LEU A 55 -14.00 -5.81 2.07
C LEU A 55 -14.43 -4.54 1.31
N VAL A 56 -13.46 -3.71 0.89
CA VAL A 56 -13.73 -2.52 0.09
C VAL A 56 -14.40 -2.91 -1.24
N ALA A 57 -13.90 -3.91 -1.96
CA ALA A 57 -14.47 -4.32 -3.25
C ALA A 57 -15.93 -4.78 -3.14
N ARG A 58 -16.29 -5.49 -2.08
CA ARG A 58 -17.69 -5.94 -1.88
C ARG A 58 -18.64 -4.81 -1.54
N GLN A 59 -18.15 -3.76 -0.87
CA GLN A 59 -19.01 -2.71 -0.31
C GLN A 59 -19.00 -1.43 -1.13
N PHE A 60 -17.84 -1.01 -1.64
CA PHE A 60 -17.65 0.33 -2.19
C PHE A 60 -18.50 0.60 -3.44
N GLY A 61 -18.77 -0.43 -4.26
CA GLY A 61 -19.65 -0.29 -5.42
C GLY A 61 -21.06 0.22 -5.06
N ASN A 62 -21.59 -0.13 -3.88
CA ASN A 62 -22.90 0.31 -3.40
C ASN A 62 -22.95 1.82 -3.08
N TYR A 63 -21.79 2.44 -2.91
CA TYR A 63 -21.68 3.87 -2.63
C TYR A 63 -21.42 4.69 -3.89
N LEU A 64 -21.09 4.05 -5.02
CA LEU A 64 -20.83 4.72 -6.29
C LEU A 64 -22.10 4.80 -7.14
N PRO A 65 -22.32 5.90 -7.91
CA PRO A 65 -23.41 5.98 -8.87
C PRO A 65 -23.39 4.80 -9.84
N GLY A 66 -24.54 4.20 -10.12
CA GLY A 66 -24.68 3.07 -11.01
C GLY A 66 -24.25 1.72 -10.41
N ASN A 67 -23.85 1.67 -9.15
CA ASN A 67 -23.48 0.47 -8.40
C ASN A 67 -22.54 -0.48 -9.18
N PRO A 68 -21.36 -0.01 -9.61
CA PRO A 68 -20.43 -0.84 -10.38
C PRO A 68 -19.94 -2.03 -9.55
N VAL A 69 -19.75 -3.16 -10.20
CA VAL A 69 -19.14 -4.33 -9.57
C VAL A 69 -17.64 -4.12 -9.48
N ILE A 70 -17.07 -4.27 -8.28
CA ILE A 70 -15.62 -4.20 -8.06
C ILE A 70 -15.06 -5.61 -7.94
N VAL A 71 -14.12 -5.97 -8.82
CA VAL A 71 -13.58 -7.34 -8.96
C VAL A 71 -12.15 -7.39 -8.40
N PRO A 72 -11.91 -8.08 -7.27
CA PRO A 72 -10.57 -8.22 -6.72
C PRO A 72 -9.72 -9.20 -7.53
N ARG A 73 -8.46 -8.79 -7.81
CA ARG A 73 -7.46 -9.59 -8.55
C ARG A 73 -6.11 -9.51 -7.84
N ASN A 74 -5.58 -10.64 -7.41
CA ASN A 74 -4.26 -10.71 -6.81
C ASN A 74 -3.16 -10.67 -7.88
N MET A 75 -2.17 -9.80 -7.68
CA MET A 75 -0.98 -9.64 -8.52
C MET A 75 0.26 -9.53 -7.63
N PRO A 76 0.66 -10.62 -6.97
CA PRO A 76 1.80 -10.61 -6.07
C PRO A 76 3.13 -10.48 -6.82
N GLY A 77 4.18 -10.06 -6.11
CA GLY A 77 5.54 -10.01 -6.60
C GLY A 77 6.32 -8.77 -6.15
N GLY A 78 7.58 -8.99 -5.76
CA GLY A 78 8.52 -7.93 -5.39
C GLY A 78 8.05 -6.99 -4.27
N GLY A 79 7.29 -7.47 -3.28
CA GLY A 79 6.71 -6.59 -2.27
C GLY A 79 5.68 -5.61 -2.84
N SER A 80 4.81 -6.08 -3.72
CA SER A 80 3.78 -5.33 -4.49
C SER A 80 4.29 -4.52 -5.69
N ARG A 81 5.60 -4.49 -5.96
CA ARG A 81 6.16 -3.71 -7.09
C ARG A 81 5.58 -4.15 -8.43
N THR A 82 5.29 -5.44 -8.62
CA THR A 82 4.65 -5.97 -9.85
C THR A 82 3.30 -5.28 -10.09
N ALA A 83 2.44 -5.27 -9.08
CA ALA A 83 1.10 -4.68 -9.18
C ALA A 83 1.14 -3.17 -9.42
N VAL A 84 1.97 -2.44 -8.66
CA VAL A 84 2.03 -0.98 -8.78
C VAL A 84 2.68 -0.54 -10.07
N THR A 85 3.69 -1.26 -10.58
CA THR A 85 4.30 -0.97 -11.87
C THR A 85 3.30 -1.19 -13.00
N TRP A 86 2.57 -2.30 -12.98
CA TRP A 86 1.51 -2.54 -13.96
C TRP A 86 0.44 -1.43 -13.91
N LEU A 87 -0.04 -1.07 -12.72
CA LEU A 87 -1.03 -0.01 -12.57
C LEU A 87 -0.54 1.32 -13.17
N TYR A 88 0.68 1.71 -12.83
CA TYR A 88 1.27 2.99 -13.25
C TYR A 88 1.52 3.07 -14.76
N THR A 89 1.99 1.96 -15.38
CA THR A 89 2.42 1.95 -16.78
C THR A 89 1.34 1.52 -17.76
N ALA A 90 0.44 0.60 -17.35
CA ALA A 90 -0.54 -0.06 -18.22
C ALA A 90 -1.98 0.03 -17.72
N GLY A 91 -2.22 0.48 -16.50
CA GLY A 91 -3.57 0.61 -15.94
C GLY A 91 -4.41 1.67 -16.67
N PRO A 92 -5.72 1.42 -16.87
CA PRO A 92 -6.64 2.43 -17.40
C PRO A 92 -6.61 3.72 -16.57
N ARG A 93 -6.60 4.87 -17.26
CA ARG A 93 -6.54 6.20 -16.62
C ARG A 93 -7.93 6.85 -16.52
N ASP A 94 -8.94 6.06 -16.34
CA ASP A 94 -10.34 6.50 -16.37
C ASP A 94 -11.10 6.30 -15.05
N GLY A 95 -10.43 5.74 -14.02
CA GLY A 95 -11.02 5.44 -12.72
C GLY A 95 -11.68 4.05 -12.63
N THR A 96 -11.52 3.18 -13.64
CA THR A 96 -12.05 1.80 -13.62
C THR A 96 -11.07 0.78 -13.04
N VAL A 97 -9.92 1.24 -12.50
CA VAL A 97 -8.99 0.39 -11.77
C VAL A 97 -8.62 1.04 -10.44
N LEU A 98 -8.68 0.26 -9.39
CA LEU A 98 -8.17 0.59 -8.07
C LEU A 98 -7.07 -0.40 -7.70
N ALA A 99 -6.18 -0.03 -6.80
CA ALA A 99 -5.15 -0.95 -6.32
C ALA A 99 -4.85 -0.73 -4.83
N THR A 100 -4.27 -1.77 -4.24
CA THR A 100 -3.60 -1.70 -2.94
C THR A 100 -2.24 -2.37 -3.03
N ALA A 101 -1.25 -1.77 -2.37
CA ALA A 101 0.13 -2.24 -2.37
C ALA A 101 0.81 -1.95 -1.03
N ASP A 102 2.07 -2.38 -0.89
CA ASP A 102 2.82 -2.18 0.36
C ASP A 102 2.94 -0.70 0.73
N GLN A 103 2.80 -0.44 2.01
CA GLN A 103 2.90 0.91 2.58
C GLN A 103 4.31 1.51 2.50
N SER A 104 5.36 0.70 2.21
CA SER A 104 6.75 1.17 2.12
C SER A 104 7.12 1.86 0.82
N LEU A 105 6.29 1.81 -0.21
CA LEU A 105 6.66 2.29 -1.56
C LEU A 105 7.15 3.75 -1.58
N SER A 106 6.56 4.64 -0.79
CA SER A 106 7.01 6.04 -0.69
C SER A 106 8.34 6.17 0.05
N VAL A 107 8.60 5.31 1.04
CA VAL A 107 9.91 5.23 1.71
C VAL A 107 10.96 4.70 0.75
N GLU A 108 10.63 3.69 -0.06
CA GLU A 108 11.52 3.17 -1.11
C GLU A 108 11.89 4.24 -2.14
N GLN A 109 10.92 5.04 -2.56
CA GLN A 109 11.18 6.19 -3.42
C GLN A 109 12.07 7.23 -2.76
N ALA A 110 11.81 7.58 -1.49
CA ALA A 110 12.64 8.52 -0.74
C ALA A 110 14.10 8.05 -0.64
N MET A 111 14.33 6.74 -0.45
CA MET A 111 15.65 6.13 -0.47
C MET A 111 16.33 6.10 -1.84
N GLY A 112 15.62 6.42 -2.92
CA GLY A 112 16.14 6.30 -4.27
C GLY A 112 16.30 4.85 -4.76
N ASP A 113 15.42 3.94 -4.33
CA ASP A 113 15.44 2.54 -4.76
C ASP A 113 15.24 2.43 -6.28
N LYS A 114 16.32 2.03 -6.98
CA LYS A 114 16.33 1.93 -8.45
C LYS A 114 15.40 0.84 -9.01
N GLN A 115 14.93 -0.08 -8.19
CA GLN A 115 13.96 -1.10 -8.59
C GLN A 115 12.53 -0.57 -8.64
N LEU A 116 12.23 0.51 -7.93
CA LEU A 116 10.95 1.19 -8.00
C LEU A 116 10.92 2.12 -9.23
N LYS A 117 10.11 1.78 -10.23
CA LYS A 117 10.04 2.46 -11.54
C LYS A 117 8.86 3.43 -11.66
N ILE A 118 8.36 3.94 -10.56
CA ILE A 118 7.20 4.83 -10.50
C ILE A 118 7.49 6.03 -9.60
N ASP A 119 6.72 7.09 -9.75
CA ASP A 119 6.62 8.16 -8.75
C ASP A 119 5.34 7.95 -7.92
N THR A 120 5.50 7.60 -6.65
CA THR A 120 4.36 7.34 -5.74
C THR A 120 3.52 8.59 -5.50
N ARG A 121 4.06 9.80 -5.71
CA ARG A 121 3.33 11.07 -5.60
C ARG A 121 2.32 11.28 -6.72
N GLU A 122 2.53 10.63 -7.87
CA GLU A 122 1.62 10.70 -9.02
C GLU A 122 0.45 9.72 -8.91
N LEU A 123 0.57 8.69 -8.07
CA LEU A 123 -0.58 7.83 -7.76
C LEU A 123 -1.68 8.65 -7.09
N ILE A 124 -2.92 8.42 -7.50
CA ILE A 124 -4.07 9.13 -6.94
C ILE A 124 -4.63 8.31 -5.80
N TYR A 125 -4.37 8.73 -4.57
CA TYR A 125 -4.88 8.06 -3.38
C TYR A 125 -6.36 8.38 -3.17
N ILE A 126 -7.16 7.32 -3.03
CA ILE A 126 -8.61 7.41 -2.78
C ILE A 126 -8.88 7.44 -1.29
N GLY A 127 -8.10 6.69 -0.51
CA GLY A 127 -8.14 6.65 0.93
C GLY A 127 -7.44 5.41 1.47
N ASN A 128 -7.52 5.25 2.79
CA ASN A 128 -7.00 4.09 3.50
C ASN A 128 -8.04 3.63 4.52
N PRO A 129 -8.49 2.37 4.53
CA PRO A 129 -9.44 1.89 5.54
C PRO A 129 -8.80 1.67 6.91
N ALA A 130 -7.48 1.42 7.00
CA ALA A 130 -6.83 1.09 8.25
C ALA A 130 -5.34 1.47 8.28
N ALA A 131 -4.99 2.32 9.23
CA ALA A 131 -3.62 2.63 9.60
C ALA A 131 -3.39 2.20 11.07
N ASP A 132 -2.49 1.26 11.30
CA ASP A 132 -2.17 0.76 12.63
C ASP A 132 -0.67 0.41 12.73
N ASN A 133 -0.17 0.31 13.97
CA ASN A 133 1.22 -0.05 14.18
C ASN A 133 1.54 -1.44 13.61
N ASN A 134 2.68 -1.55 12.97
CA ASN A 134 3.25 -2.84 12.65
C ASN A 134 3.97 -3.42 13.89
N THR A 135 4.21 -4.73 13.85
CA THR A 135 4.93 -5.44 14.89
C THR A 135 5.94 -6.40 14.26
N THR A 136 7.12 -6.52 14.86
CA THR A 136 7.96 -7.69 14.65
C THR A 136 7.61 -8.70 15.72
N ALA A 137 7.09 -9.85 15.30
CA ALA A 137 6.54 -10.86 16.19
C ALA A 137 7.06 -12.25 15.85
N ILE A 138 7.25 -13.06 16.88
CA ILE A 138 7.68 -14.46 16.80
C ILE A 138 6.72 -15.36 17.58
N LEU A 139 6.76 -16.66 17.30
CA LEU A 139 6.04 -17.63 18.11
C LEU A 139 6.60 -17.66 19.56
N SER A 140 5.73 -17.71 20.54
CA SER A 140 6.09 -17.72 21.97
C SER A 140 6.88 -18.97 22.40
N THR A 141 6.91 -20.01 21.57
CA THR A 141 7.76 -21.18 21.73
C THR A 141 9.25 -20.92 21.49
N SER A 142 9.59 -19.77 20.82
CA SER A 142 10.97 -19.35 20.62
C SER A 142 11.69 -19.09 21.95
N PRO A 143 13.01 -19.35 22.06
CA PRO A 143 13.82 -19.00 23.22
C PRO A 143 13.95 -17.48 23.42
N VAL A 144 13.72 -16.69 22.38
CA VAL A 144 13.75 -15.22 22.43
C VAL A 144 12.44 -14.70 23.03
N LYS A 145 12.55 -13.82 24.03
CA LYS A 145 11.39 -13.24 24.73
C LYS A 145 11.26 -11.74 24.60
N ASN A 146 12.31 -11.06 24.19
CA ASN A 146 12.38 -9.61 24.03
C ASN A 146 13.43 -9.24 22.96
N ILE A 147 13.52 -7.95 22.66
CA ILE A 147 14.45 -7.44 21.64
C ILE A 147 15.92 -7.61 22.02
N GLU A 148 16.26 -7.64 23.33
CA GLU A 148 17.62 -7.85 23.80
C GLU A 148 18.09 -9.29 23.56
N ASP A 149 17.21 -10.28 23.68
CA ASP A 149 17.53 -11.66 23.33
C ASP A 149 17.81 -11.81 21.83
N ALA A 150 17.09 -11.06 20.99
CA ALA A 150 17.28 -11.05 19.53
C ALA A 150 18.67 -10.51 19.12
N LYS A 151 19.39 -9.79 19.98
CA LYS A 151 20.78 -9.38 19.75
C LYS A 151 21.78 -10.52 19.94
N ARG A 152 21.42 -11.57 20.63
CA ARG A 152 22.27 -12.70 20.97
C ARG A 152 21.94 -13.95 20.18
N ILE A 153 20.66 -14.18 19.91
CA ILE A 153 20.14 -15.42 19.30
C ILE A 153 19.65 -15.08 17.88
N GLU A 154 20.11 -15.86 16.91
CA GLU A 154 19.63 -15.77 15.52
C GLU A 154 18.19 -16.26 15.41
N ILE A 155 17.36 -15.51 14.68
CA ILE A 155 15.94 -15.81 14.51
C ILE A 155 15.57 -15.74 13.03
N PRO A 156 15.06 -16.83 12.42
CA PRO A 156 14.53 -16.78 11.06
C PRO A 156 13.17 -16.07 11.03
N LEU A 157 13.08 -14.99 10.27
CA LEU A 157 11.86 -14.22 10.04
C LEU A 157 11.45 -14.30 8.58
N GLY A 158 10.19 -14.65 8.32
CA GLY A 158 9.61 -14.63 6.98
C GLY A 158 9.35 -13.22 6.48
N ALA A 159 9.60 -12.98 5.18
CA ALA A 159 9.42 -11.70 4.52
C ALA A 159 8.98 -11.84 3.05
N THR A 160 8.28 -10.82 2.53
CA THR A 160 7.74 -10.78 1.16
C THR A 160 8.65 -10.05 0.15
N GLY A 161 9.95 -10.01 0.39
CA GLY A 161 10.91 -9.32 -0.48
C GLY A 161 11.08 -7.85 -0.12
N GLY A 162 11.07 -6.96 -1.11
CA GLY A 162 11.27 -5.52 -0.94
C GLY A 162 10.08 -4.82 -0.28
N SER A 163 9.78 -5.13 0.98
CA SER A 163 8.65 -4.59 1.73
C SER A 163 9.03 -4.31 3.19
N THR A 164 8.10 -3.74 3.95
CA THR A 164 8.28 -3.51 5.40
C THR A 164 8.74 -4.78 6.14
N SER A 165 8.32 -5.98 5.70
CA SER A 165 8.68 -7.24 6.36
C SER A 165 10.16 -7.60 6.26
N SER A 166 10.88 -7.06 5.28
CA SER A 166 12.34 -7.18 5.16
C SER A 166 13.07 -5.92 5.65
N GLN A 167 12.51 -4.74 5.43
CA GLN A 167 13.15 -3.46 5.74
C GLN A 167 13.31 -3.25 7.25
N TYR A 168 12.27 -3.52 8.05
CA TYR A 168 12.34 -3.34 9.50
C TYR A 168 13.38 -4.24 10.18
N PRO A 169 13.42 -5.57 9.93
CA PRO A 169 14.45 -6.40 10.55
C PRO A 169 15.86 -6.08 10.03
N LYS A 170 16.03 -5.65 8.76
CA LYS A 170 17.32 -5.14 8.28
C LYS A 170 17.78 -3.93 9.08
N ALA A 171 16.89 -2.93 9.26
CA ALA A 171 17.21 -1.74 10.05
C ALA A 171 17.52 -2.09 11.52
N MET A 172 16.78 -3.01 12.13
CA MET A 172 17.07 -3.46 13.50
C MET A 172 18.41 -4.19 13.60
N ASN A 173 18.77 -5.03 12.61
CA ASN A 173 20.07 -5.68 12.58
C ASN A 173 21.20 -4.64 12.54
N ALA A 174 21.09 -3.64 11.67
CA ALA A 174 22.12 -2.62 11.48
C ALA A 174 22.23 -1.66 12.68
N LEU A 175 21.11 -1.15 13.18
CA LEU A 175 21.10 -0.07 14.17
C LEU A 175 21.04 -0.57 15.61
N LEU A 176 20.40 -1.71 15.87
CA LEU A 176 20.21 -2.24 17.21
C LEU A 176 21.12 -3.44 17.50
N GLY A 177 21.72 -4.06 16.45
CA GLY A 177 22.56 -5.23 16.58
C GLY A 177 21.79 -6.53 16.76
N THR A 178 20.52 -6.59 16.30
CA THR A 178 19.76 -7.85 16.30
C THR A 178 20.29 -8.84 15.29
N LYS A 179 19.98 -10.12 15.45
CA LYS A 179 20.43 -11.23 14.60
C LYS A 179 19.26 -11.87 13.86
N PHE A 180 18.42 -11.04 13.22
CA PHE A 180 17.33 -11.56 12.40
C PHE A 180 17.86 -12.12 11.08
N LYS A 181 17.59 -13.42 10.82
CA LYS A 181 17.80 -14.05 9.53
C LYS A 181 16.54 -13.88 8.68
N ILE A 182 16.63 -13.06 7.63
CA ILE A 182 15.47 -12.68 6.83
C ILE A 182 15.31 -13.70 5.69
N ILE A 183 14.21 -14.45 5.71
CA ILE A 183 13.86 -15.45 4.68
C ILE A 183 12.83 -14.81 3.75
N THR A 184 13.26 -14.43 2.57
CA THR A 184 12.42 -13.78 1.55
C THR A 184 11.80 -14.78 0.57
N GLY A 185 10.87 -14.31 -0.28
CA GLY A 185 10.26 -15.10 -1.34
C GLY A 185 8.80 -15.49 -1.10
N TYR A 186 8.26 -15.19 0.07
CA TYR A 186 6.83 -15.41 0.33
C TYR A 186 5.98 -14.42 -0.48
N PRO A 187 4.91 -14.88 -1.18
CA PRO A 187 4.08 -14.01 -2.01
C PRO A 187 3.11 -13.13 -1.20
N GLY A 188 2.90 -13.44 0.08
CA GLY A 188 2.03 -12.66 0.95
C GLY A 188 2.12 -13.03 2.43
N GLY A 189 1.43 -12.25 3.26
CA GLY A 189 1.49 -12.41 4.71
C GLY A 189 0.91 -13.72 5.22
N ASN A 190 -0.11 -14.26 4.55
CA ASN A 190 -0.68 -15.56 4.95
C ASN A 190 0.27 -16.72 4.69
N ASP A 191 1.06 -16.65 3.61
CA ASP A 191 2.07 -17.67 3.30
C ASP A 191 3.14 -17.73 4.39
N ILE A 192 3.53 -16.57 4.95
CA ILE A 192 4.45 -16.51 6.09
C ILE A 192 3.80 -17.12 7.35
N ASN A 193 2.51 -16.81 7.62
CA ASN A 193 1.81 -17.40 8.77
C ASN A 193 1.79 -18.94 8.68
N LEU A 194 1.53 -19.48 7.48
CA LEU A 194 1.57 -20.94 7.25
C LEU A 194 2.98 -21.51 7.43
N ALA A 195 4.03 -20.76 7.01
CA ALA A 195 5.42 -21.16 7.26
C ALA A 195 5.77 -21.16 8.75
N MET A 196 5.24 -20.21 9.53
CA MET A 196 5.36 -20.22 11.00
C MET A 196 4.66 -21.45 11.62
N GLU A 197 3.46 -21.80 11.15
CA GLU A 197 2.73 -23.00 11.62
C GLU A 197 3.51 -24.30 11.34
N ARG A 198 4.23 -24.36 10.23
CA ARG A 198 5.07 -25.49 9.85
C ARG A 198 6.47 -25.48 10.49
N GLY A 199 6.81 -24.41 11.24
CA GLY A 199 8.12 -24.24 11.86
C GLY A 199 9.26 -23.90 10.89
N GLU A 200 8.97 -23.47 9.66
CA GLU A 200 9.97 -23.06 8.66
C GLU A 200 10.63 -21.72 9.04
N VAL A 201 9.88 -20.84 9.68
CA VAL A 201 10.34 -19.57 10.25
C VAL A 201 9.77 -19.38 11.65
N ALA A 202 10.50 -18.68 12.50
CA ALA A 202 10.07 -18.43 13.87
C ALA A 202 9.07 -17.28 14.00
N GLY A 203 9.00 -16.39 12.99
CA GLY A 203 8.17 -15.21 13.06
C GLY A 203 8.15 -14.40 11.77
N ARG A 204 7.63 -13.17 11.89
CA ARG A 204 7.52 -12.20 10.79
C ARG A 204 8.25 -10.91 11.13
N GLY A 205 8.99 -10.38 10.14
CA GLY A 205 9.67 -9.10 10.27
C GLY A 205 8.73 -7.90 10.36
N SER A 206 7.53 -8.02 9.79
CA SER A 206 6.46 -7.02 9.89
C SER A 206 5.10 -7.67 9.71
N ASN A 207 4.19 -7.34 10.61
CA ASN A 207 2.74 -7.52 10.45
C ASN A 207 2.04 -6.49 11.31
N SER A 208 0.96 -5.88 10.86
CA SER A 208 0.26 -4.94 11.72
C SER A 208 -0.41 -5.65 12.88
N TRP A 209 -0.64 -4.91 13.98
CA TRP A 209 -1.30 -5.48 15.15
C TRP A 209 -2.72 -5.94 14.81
N GLY A 210 -3.49 -5.11 14.06
CA GLY A 210 -4.80 -5.49 13.55
C GLY A 210 -4.77 -6.71 12.64
N ALA A 211 -3.66 -6.92 11.89
CA ALA A 211 -3.50 -8.10 11.05
C ALA A 211 -3.38 -9.40 11.86
N TRP A 212 -2.74 -9.38 13.01
CA TRP A 212 -2.74 -10.54 13.90
C TRP A 212 -4.12 -10.83 14.43
N LYS A 213 -4.86 -9.80 14.85
CA LYS A 213 -6.23 -9.92 15.36
C LYS A 213 -7.21 -10.48 14.31
N SER A 214 -7.02 -10.13 13.03
CA SER A 214 -7.91 -10.58 11.95
C SER A 214 -7.53 -11.92 11.33
N THR A 215 -6.22 -12.20 11.15
CA THR A 215 -5.77 -13.41 10.44
C THR A 215 -5.44 -14.58 11.35
N ARG A 216 -5.09 -14.31 12.61
CA ARG A 216 -4.73 -15.33 13.64
C ARG A 216 -5.28 -14.94 15.02
N PRO A 217 -6.61 -14.68 15.16
CA PRO A 217 -7.19 -14.25 16.42
C PRO A 217 -6.90 -15.20 17.58
N GLN A 218 -6.84 -16.51 17.31
CA GLN A 218 -6.53 -17.53 18.32
C GLN A 218 -5.10 -17.39 18.84
N TRP A 219 -4.13 -17.02 17.99
CA TRP A 219 -2.74 -16.83 18.43
C TRP A 219 -2.62 -15.65 19.39
N VAL A 220 -3.42 -14.59 19.14
CA VAL A 220 -3.48 -13.43 20.04
C VAL A 220 -4.14 -13.81 21.35
N ALA A 221 -5.30 -14.47 21.31
CA ALA A 221 -6.06 -14.86 22.50
C ALA A 221 -5.33 -15.88 23.41
N GLU A 222 -4.58 -16.80 22.80
CA GLU A 222 -3.84 -17.84 23.49
C GLU A 222 -2.39 -17.44 23.86
N GLY A 223 -1.97 -16.19 23.56
CA GLY A 223 -0.61 -15.72 23.86
C GLY A 223 0.49 -16.46 23.08
N LYS A 224 0.17 -16.97 21.88
CA LYS A 224 1.13 -17.70 21.03
C LYS A 224 2.13 -16.79 20.34
N LEU A 225 2.02 -15.46 20.50
CA LEU A 225 2.92 -14.47 19.91
C LEU A 225 3.70 -13.74 21.00
N THR A 226 5.01 -13.65 20.80
CA THR A 226 5.87 -12.69 21.50
C THR A 226 6.09 -11.49 20.57
N ILE A 227 5.59 -10.32 20.96
CA ILE A 227 5.77 -9.07 20.21
C ILE A 227 7.08 -8.43 20.67
N LEU A 228 8.11 -8.47 19.83
CA LEU A 228 9.44 -7.97 20.17
C LEU A 228 9.52 -6.45 20.13
N VAL A 229 8.86 -5.85 19.16
CA VAL A 229 8.83 -4.40 18.94
C VAL A 229 7.58 -4.01 18.19
N GLN A 230 7.04 -2.84 18.49
CA GLN A 230 6.03 -2.18 17.67
C GLN A 230 6.63 -1.04 16.85
N ILE A 231 6.18 -0.90 15.64
CA ILE A 231 6.62 0.09 14.66
C ILE A 231 5.46 1.03 14.36
N GLY A 232 5.66 2.31 14.60
CA GLY A 232 4.67 3.37 14.42
C GLY A 232 5.23 4.69 14.91
N LEU A 233 4.47 5.76 14.77
CA LEU A 233 4.86 7.08 15.30
C LEU A 233 4.52 7.24 16.78
N PHE A 234 3.56 6.45 17.28
CA PHE A 234 3.12 6.43 18.68
C PHE A 234 2.86 4.97 19.10
N LYS A 235 2.90 4.69 20.40
CA LYS A 235 2.54 3.36 20.91
C LYS A 235 1.07 3.06 20.68
N ALA A 236 0.78 1.85 20.24
CA ALA A 236 -0.60 1.34 20.19
C ALA A 236 -1.15 1.17 21.62
N PRO A 237 -2.40 1.58 21.89
CA PRO A 237 -3.02 1.44 23.21
C PRO A 237 -3.04 -0.02 23.72
N ASP A 238 -3.23 -0.97 22.82
CA ASP A 238 -3.25 -2.41 23.12
C ASP A 238 -1.85 -2.99 23.45
N LEU A 239 -0.78 -2.24 23.16
CA LEU A 239 0.62 -2.70 23.30
C LEU A 239 1.46 -1.74 24.19
N PRO A 240 0.99 -1.34 25.39
CA PRO A 240 1.65 -0.29 26.18
C PRO A 240 3.07 -0.67 26.62
N ASN A 241 3.30 -1.97 26.85
CA ASN A 241 4.57 -2.51 27.35
C ASN A 241 5.54 -2.94 26.24
N VAL A 242 5.12 -2.95 24.97
CA VAL A 242 5.98 -3.27 23.84
C VAL A 242 6.81 -2.03 23.47
N PRO A 243 8.14 -2.14 23.31
CA PRO A 243 8.96 -0.98 22.94
C PRO A 243 8.59 -0.47 21.55
N LEU A 244 8.58 0.85 21.39
CA LEU A 244 8.43 1.50 20.09
C LEU A 244 9.79 1.54 19.37
N LEU A 245 9.83 1.13 18.11
CA LEU A 245 11.10 0.95 17.37
C LEU A 245 11.98 2.20 17.41
N MET A 246 11.45 3.39 17.15
CA MET A 246 12.22 4.61 17.11
C MET A 246 12.76 5.06 18.50
N ASP A 247 12.20 4.55 19.60
CA ASP A 247 12.68 4.84 20.96
C ASP A 247 13.87 3.96 21.34
N LEU A 248 14.18 2.92 20.56
CA LEU A 248 15.34 2.05 20.73
C LEU A 248 16.62 2.63 20.06
N ALA A 249 16.49 3.74 19.34
CA ALA A 249 17.61 4.40 18.69
C ALA A 249 18.66 4.89 19.70
N LYS A 250 19.93 4.73 19.36
CA LYS A 250 21.07 5.15 20.20
C LYS A 250 21.49 6.58 19.95
N THR A 251 21.22 7.10 18.75
CA THR A 251 21.58 8.46 18.33
C THR A 251 20.35 9.20 17.78
N ALA A 252 20.43 10.52 17.69
CA ALA A 252 19.39 11.34 17.08
C ALA A 252 19.24 11.03 15.58
N GLU A 253 20.34 10.70 14.89
CA GLU A 253 20.35 10.31 13.49
C GLU A 253 19.63 8.96 13.28
N ASP A 254 19.98 7.94 14.07
CA ASP A 254 19.29 6.64 14.02
C ASP A 254 17.79 6.79 14.31
N ARG A 255 17.43 7.66 15.27
CA ARG A 255 16.03 7.96 15.57
C ARG A 255 15.31 8.57 14.36
N ALA A 256 15.95 9.48 13.62
CA ALA A 256 15.38 10.09 12.42
C ALA A 256 15.16 9.04 11.32
N VAL A 257 16.11 8.13 11.11
CA VAL A 257 16.01 7.00 10.18
C VAL A 257 14.88 6.07 10.58
N LEU A 258 14.80 5.65 11.84
CA LEU A 258 13.73 4.77 12.33
C LEU A 258 12.36 5.46 12.31
N LYS A 259 12.31 6.78 12.49
CA LYS A 259 11.08 7.57 12.33
C LYS A 259 10.59 7.57 10.88
N LEU A 260 11.52 7.73 9.90
CA LEU A 260 11.17 7.64 8.48
C LEU A 260 10.56 6.27 8.14
N LEU A 261 11.19 5.18 8.57
CA LEU A 261 10.64 3.83 8.40
C LEU A 261 9.27 3.68 9.04
N SER A 262 9.11 4.19 10.27
CA SER A 262 7.86 4.11 11.03
C SER A 262 6.73 4.94 10.40
N ALA A 263 7.05 6.03 9.68
CA ALA A 263 6.07 6.86 9.01
C ALA A 263 5.26 6.08 7.96
N SER A 264 5.82 5.01 7.36
CA SER A 264 5.09 4.14 6.44
C SER A 264 3.81 3.54 7.05
N THR A 265 3.74 3.36 8.38
CA THR A 265 2.56 2.79 9.05
C THR A 265 1.32 3.68 8.95
N THR A 266 1.49 4.99 8.75
CA THR A 266 0.37 5.93 8.54
C THR A 266 -0.28 5.75 7.17
N ILE A 267 0.44 5.15 6.20
CA ILE A 267 -0.09 4.77 4.90
C ILE A 267 -1.01 3.55 5.01
N GLY A 268 -0.65 2.57 5.83
CA GLY A 268 -1.48 1.41 6.15
C GLY A 268 -1.82 0.52 4.95
N ARG A 269 -3.10 0.46 4.58
CA ARG A 269 -3.63 -0.32 3.44
C ARG A 269 -4.20 0.63 2.40
N PRO A 270 -3.34 1.35 1.67
CA PRO A 270 -3.77 2.40 0.76
C PRO A 270 -4.65 1.84 -0.35
N ILE A 271 -5.71 2.57 -0.68
CA ILE A 271 -6.47 2.38 -1.92
C ILE A 271 -6.14 3.57 -2.82
N PHE A 272 -5.65 3.27 -4.01
CA PHE A 272 -5.24 4.30 -4.98
C PHE A 272 -5.59 3.86 -6.41
N THR A 273 -5.49 4.78 -7.34
CA THR A 273 -5.70 4.56 -8.78
C THR A 273 -4.55 5.13 -9.59
N THR A 274 -4.62 4.97 -10.91
CA THR A 274 -3.61 5.43 -11.87
C THR A 274 -3.48 6.96 -11.87
N PRO A 275 -2.31 7.50 -12.23
CA PRO A 275 -2.17 8.91 -12.62
C PRO A 275 -3.10 9.27 -13.78
N GLY A 276 -3.59 10.51 -13.80
CA GLY A 276 -4.33 11.07 -14.93
C GLY A 276 -5.81 10.69 -15.01
N VAL A 277 -6.38 10.12 -13.96
CA VAL A 277 -7.84 9.98 -13.83
C VAL A 277 -8.47 11.39 -13.75
N PRO A 278 -9.57 11.68 -14.48
CA PRO A 278 -10.25 12.97 -14.42
C PRO A 278 -10.64 13.38 -13.00
N ASP A 279 -10.44 14.67 -12.68
CA ASP A 279 -10.62 15.22 -11.32
C ASP A 279 -12.04 15.01 -10.75
N ASP A 280 -13.07 15.09 -11.59
CA ASP A 280 -14.46 14.84 -11.21
C ASP A 280 -14.66 13.40 -10.71
N ARG A 281 -14.02 12.42 -11.37
CA ARG A 281 -14.04 11.01 -10.95
C ARG A 281 -13.22 10.79 -9.68
N VAL A 282 -12.06 11.44 -9.54
CA VAL A 282 -11.27 11.38 -8.31
C VAL A 282 -12.07 11.91 -7.13
N LYS A 283 -12.71 13.08 -7.28
CA LYS A 283 -13.58 13.66 -6.24
C LYS A 283 -14.73 12.72 -5.88
N LEU A 284 -15.37 12.12 -6.89
CA LEU A 284 -16.46 11.17 -6.68
C LEU A 284 -15.99 9.92 -5.93
N LEU A 285 -14.86 9.32 -6.32
CA LEU A 285 -14.29 8.16 -5.64
C LEU A 285 -13.94 8.49 -4.18
N ARG A 286 -13.24 9.60 -3.92
CA ARG A 286 -12.83 10.01 -2.57
C ARG A 286 -14.03 10.29 -1.66
N SER A 287 -14.98 11.12 -2.12
CA SER A 287 -16.14 11.48 -1.31
C SER A 287 -17.00 10.29 -0.94
N ASN A 288 -17.16 9.33 -1.86
CA ASN A 288 -17.92 8.11 -1.59
C ASN A 288 -17.14 7.11 -0.73
N PHE A 289 -15.81 7.06 -0.85
CA PHE A 289 -14.98 6.28 0.06
C PHE A 289 -15.09 6.81 1.48
N ASP A 290 -14.95 8.12 1.69
CA ASP A 290 -15.08 8.75 3.01
C ASP A 290 -16.48 8.57 3.61
N ARG A 291 -17.51 8.56 2.77
CA ARG A 291 -18.89 8.25 3.20
C ARG A 291 -19.00 6.80 3.65
N MET A 292 -18.45 5.85 2.89
CA MET A 292 -18.44 4.42 3.26
C MET A 292 -17.72 4.20 4.59
N MET A 293 -16.57 4.83 4.82
CA MET A 293 -15.79 4.68 6.06
C MET A 293 -16.53 5.13 7.32
N LYS A 294 -17.57 5.93 7.19
CA LYS A 294 -18.38 6.45 8.28
C LYS A 294 -19.74 5.75 8.42
N ASP A 295 -20.09 4.89 7.46
CA ASP A 295 -21.40 4.22 7.45
C ASP A 295 -21.45 3.09 8.51
N PRO A 296 -22.41 3.14 9.45
CA PRO A 296 -22.57 2.09 10.46
C PRO A 296 -22.74 0.69 9.85
N ALA A 297 -23.41 0.56 8.71
CA ALA A 297 -23.58 -0.73 8.04
C ALA A 297 -22.25 -1.32 7.56
N PHE A 298 -21.37 -0.48 6.98
CA PHE A 298 -20.02 -0.89 6.59
C PHE A 298 -19.17 -1.26 7.83
N LEU A 299 -19.20 -0.44 8.86
CA LEU A 299 -18.45 -0.66 10.10
C LEU A 299 -18.88 -1.97 10.79
N ASP A 300 -20.17 -2.31 10.77
CA ASP A 300 -20.67 -3.57 11.32
C ASP A 300 -20.17 -4.79 10.51
N VAL A 301 -20.13 -4.71 9.18
CA VAL A 301 -19.53 -5.75 8.33
C VAL A 301 -18.04 -5.92 8.63
N ALA A 302 -17.28 -4.84 8.71
CA ALA A 302 -15.85 -4.87 9.04
C ALA A 302 -15.62 -5.52 10.42
N LYS A 303 -16.39 -5.13 11.42
CA LYS A 303 -16.32 -5.69 12.78
C LYS A 303 -16.60 -7.19 12.81
N LYS A 304 -17.60 -7.67 12.07
CA LYS A 304 -17.90 -9.12 11.96
C LYS A 304 -16.76 -9.91 11.33
N GLU A 305 -15.95 -9.28 10.48
CA GLU A 305 -14.77 -9.87 9.87
C GLU A 305 -13.47 -9.64 10.70
N ASN A 306 -13.58 -9.06 11.89
CA ASN A 306 -12.45 -8.67 12.76
C ASN A 306 -11.45 -7.72 12.04
N LEU A 307 -11.98 -6.81 11.22
CA LEU A 307 -11.21 -5.78 10.53
C LEU A 307 -11.45 -4.43 11.20
N ASP A 308 -10.43 -3.92 11.88
CA ASP A 308 -10.49 -2.60 12.52
C ASP A 308 -10.47 -1.51 11.44
N ILE A 309 -11.38 -0.55 11.50
CA ILE A 309 -11.45 0.59 10.59
C ILE A 309 -10.91 1.84 11.29
N GLN A 310 -9.78 2.35 10.78
CA GLN A 310 -9.13 3.59 11.19
C GLN A 310 -8.77 4.36 9.92
N PRO A 311 -9.74 5.06 9.31
CA PRO A 311 -9.59 5.58 7.96
C PRO A 311 -8.71 6.83 7.91
N VAL A 312 -8.01 6.97 6.78
CA VAL A 312 -7.32 8.20 6.37
C VAL A 312 -7.85 8.59 4.99
N SER A 313 -8.21 9.88 4.81
CA SER A 313 -8.75 10.36 3.54
C SER A 313 -7.70 10.34 2.41
N GLY A 314 -8.19 10.36 1.14
CA GLY A 314 -7.30 10.37 -0.01
C GLY A 314 -6.40 11.60 -0.07
N GLU A 315 -6.90 12.77 0.34
CA GLU A 315 -6.14 14.01 0.41
C GLU A 315 -5.06 13.95 1.47
N GLU A 316 -5.36 13.40 2.64
CA GLU A 316 -4.38 13.22 3.71
C GLU A 316 -3.30 12.22 3.29
N MET A 317 -3.70 11.11 2.67
CA MET A 317 -2.77 10.13 2.11
C MET A 317 -1.81 10.77 1.10
N GLN A 318 -2.32 11.63 0.21
CA GLN A 318 -1.51 12.33 -0.78
C GLN A 318 -0.45 13.22 -0.11
N ARG A 319 -0.81 13.91 0.99
CA ARG A 319 0.13 14.73 1.79
C ARG A 319 1.17 13.87 2.50
N ILE A 320 0.76 12.81 3.18
CA ILE A 320 1.67 11.88 3.87
C ILE A 320 2.73 11.32 2.91
N VAL A 321 2.32 10.89 1.72
CA VAL A 321 3.24 10.37 0.70
C VAL A 321 4.21 11.44 0.23
N ALA A 322 3.73 12.67 -0.04
CA ALA A 322 4.59 13.77 -0.45
C ALA A 322 5.61 14.12 0.64
N ASP A 323 5.21 14.15 1.91
CA ASP A 323 6.09 14.41 3.06
C ASP A 323 7.17 13.34 3.20
N ILE A 324 6.81 12.06 3.08
CA ILE A 324 7.77 10.95 3.14
C ILE A 324 8.79 11.05 1.99
N VAL A 325 8.33 11.28 0.77
CA VAL A 325 9.23 11.39 -0.40
C VAL A 325 10.13 12.64 -0.32
N SER A 326 9.69 13.69 0.38
CA SER A 326 10.45 14.93 0.60
C SER A 326 11.40 14.86 1.82
N THR A 327 11.60 13.67 2.38
CA THR A 327 12.57 13.47 3.49
C THR A 327 13.95 14.00 3.13
N PRO A 328 14.68 14.65 4.06
CA PRO A 328 16.03 15.15 3.81
C PRO A 328 16.94 14.09 3.21
N PRO A 329 17.69 14.41 2.13
CA PRO A 329 18.52 13.44 1.42
C PRO A 329 19.53 12.68 2.30
N SER A 330 20.05 13.31 3.35
CA SER A 330 20.98 12.67 4.30
C SER A 330 20.33 11.50 5.06
N ILE A 331 19.09 11.68 5.52
CA ILE A 331 18.33 10.62 6.23
C ILE A 331 17.95 9.51 5.25
N ALA A 332 17.51 9.87 4.06
CA ALA A 332 17.15 8.92 3.01
C ALA A 332 18.36 8.07 2.58
N ALA A 333 19.51 8.70 2.34
CA ALA A 333 20.76 8.02 1.99
C ALA A 333 21.25 7.10 3.11
N ARG A 334 21.15 7.54 4.37
CA ARG A 334 21.52 6.71 5.53
C ARG A 334 20.63 5.48 5.62
N LEU A 335 19.31 5.65 5.41
CA LEU A 335 18.39 4.51 5.38
C LEU A 335 18.70 3.55 4.22
N GLN A 336 19.02 4.07 3.03
CA GLN A 336 19.42 3.26 1.87
C GLN A 336 20.69 2.46 2.17
N GLU A 337 21.70 3.05 2.79
CA GLU A 337 22.93 2.36 3.21
C GLU A 337 22.61 1.19 4.16
N ILE A 338 21.76 1.43 5.16
CA ILE A 338 21.35 0.45 6.16
C ILE A 338 20.60 -0.72 5.54
N ILE A 339 19.65 -0.45 4.64
CA ILE A 339 18.81 -1.49 4.04
C ILE A 339 19.49 -2.15 2.85
N GLY A 340 20.21 -1.39 2.00
CA GLY A 340 20.84 -1.85 0.77
C GLY A 340 22.15 -2.60 0.99
N GLY A 341 22.95 -2.22 1.99
CA GLY A 341 24.24 -2.85 2.30
C GLY A 341 24.17 -4.34 2.67
N ILE A 342 23.00 -4.78 3.14
CA ILE A 342 22.75 -6.19 3.51
C ILE A 342 22.47 -7.07 2.27
N GLU A 343 21.99 -6.51 1.17
CA GLU A 343 21.77 -7.28 -0.07
C GLU A 343 23.08 -7.68 -0.76
N GLN A 344 24.12 -6.85 -0.65
CA GLN A 344 25.45 -7.18 -1.20
C GLN A 344 26.14 -8.33 -0.45
N ASN A 345 25.96 -8.43 0.86
CA ASN A 345 26.59 -9.49 1.66
C ASN A 345 25.92 -10.86 1.51
N ASN A 346 24.62 -10.93 1.15
CA ASN A 346 23.93 -12.20 0.91
C ASN A 346 24.19 -12.77 -0.49
N ASN A 347 24.69 -11.97 -1.45
CA ASN A 347 25.06 -12.42 -2.80
C ASN A 347 26.52 -12.86 -2.92
N THR A 348 27.36 -12.63 -1.93
CA THR A 348 28.78 -13.04 -1.94
C THR A 348 29.06 -14.37 -1.23
N GLY A 349 28.03 -15.03 -0.71
CA GLY A 349 28.08 -16.37 -0.12
C GLY A 349 27.72 -17.45 -1.13
N LYS A 350 28.53 -17.62 -2.21
CA LYS A 350 28.60 -18.82 -3.03
C LYS A 350 29.91 -19.50 -2.81
#